data_4c2ee8f03abc02e193d9bad6effa5875
#
_entry.id   4c2ee8f03abc02e193d9bad6effa5875
#
_cell.length_a   1.000
_cell.length_b   1.000
_cell.length_c   1.000
_cell.angle_alpha   90.00
_cell.angle_beta   90.00
_cell.angle_gamma   90.00
#
_symmetry.space_group_name_H-M   'P 1'
#
loop_
_entity.id
_entity.type
_entity.pdbx_description
1 polymer ?
#
loop_
_entity_poly.entity_id
_entity_poly.type
_entity_poly.pdbx_seq_one_letter_code
_entity_poly.pdbx_strand_id
1 'polypeptide(L)'
;MNIGFIGLGKLGMPCAEEIAKAGHFVFGYDVEPRDTSLVDIQSSIKDVVSKSQIIFIAVPTPHDKEYDGSQPCMNLEPKDFNYSIVESVLDEVNKYVDNQLIVLISTVLPGTTRERFTPMKGRFVYNPYLIAMGTVAFDFTKPEIVMIGTEDGTETGDAKELIQLYKSIAQNDPPYIVGTWDECECIKVFYNTFISNKISFVNMIQDVAERQGNINVDVVTGALCKAGTRIINSSYMKAGMGDGGACHPRDNIALRFLAKKLRLGYDFFNGIMLSREEQARNMALKLVELAWDNNMPIVIHGKAYKPRVSYTEGSYSLLVGHFCKEVAAPYTENISVSYVDKCTGDTYDSNKPAVFLLAHSATTTYRYWDNPDSDELYCEIPEGSIVVDPWRKFTSDTLEVIHYGKTR
;
A
#
# COMPACT_ATOMS: atom_id res chain seq x y z
N MET A 1 1.46 8.14 -30.50
CA MET A 1 1.42 6.66 -30.65
C MET A 1 0.02 6.18 -30.31
N ASN A 2 -0.35 4.99 -30.77
CA ASN A 2 -1.58 4.31 -30.40
C ASN A 2 -1.30 3.34 -29.26
N ILE A 3 -1.88 3.57 -28.10
CA ILE A 3 -1.62 2.82 -26.88
C ILE A 3 -2.89 2.08 -26.46
N GLY A 4 -2.78 0.78 -26.23
CA GLY A 4 -3.82 -0.03 -25.64
C GLY A 4 -3.70 -0.10 -24.13
N PHE A 5 -4.82 -0.14 -23.41
CA PHE A 5 -4.82 -0.31 -21.97
C PHE A 5 -5.92 -1.30 -21.55
N ILE A 6 -5.53 -2.43 -21.00
CA ILE A 6 -6.44 -3.49 -20.54
C ILE A 6 -6.42 -3.53 -19.02
N GLY A 7 -7.57 -3.31 -18.40
CA GLY A 7 -7.72 -3.10 -16.98
C GLY A 7 -7.68 -1.61 -16.62
N LEU A 8 -8.85 -0.98 -16.58
CA LEU A 8 -9.05 0.44 -16.26
C LEU A 8 -9.60 0.62 -14.84
N GLY A 9 -9.05 -0.15 -13.92
CA GLY A 9 -9.34 -0.03 -12.50
C GLY A 9 -8.71 1.22 -11.85
N LYS A 10 -8.60 1.20 -10.51
CA LYS A 10 -8.07 2.30 -9.70
C LYS A 10 -6.63 2.73 -10.09
N LEU A 11 -5.84 1.81 -10.65
CA LEU A 11 -4.50 2.11 -11.14
C LEU A 11 -4.51 2.38 -12.65
N GLY A 12 -5.17 1.52 -13.43
CA GLY A 12 -5.08 1.57 -14.89
C GLY A 12 -5.71 2.81 -15.50
N MET A 13 -6.88 3.26 -15.03
CA MET A 13 -7.56 4.42 -15.59
C MET A 13 -6.72 5.71 -15.45
N PRO A 14 -6.23 6.10 -14.25
CA PRO A 14 -5.40 7.29 -14.15
C PRO A 14 -4.13 7.22 -15.00
N CYS A 15 -3.48 6.06 -15.11
CA CYS A 15 -2.30 5.91 -15.97
C CYS A 15 -2.66 6.10 -17.46
N ALA A 16 -3.75 5.49 -17.91
CA ALA A 16 -4.24 5.62 -19.28
C ALA A 16 -4.58 7.08 -19.64
N GLU A 17 -5.21 7.81 -18.71
CA GLU A 17 -5.53 9.23 -18.90
C GLU A 17 -4.27 10.11 -18.96
N GLU A 18 -3.25 9.85 -18.15
CA GLU A 18 -1.98 10.60 -18.22
C GLU A 18 -1.24 10.34 -19.54
N ILE A 19 -1.28 9.12 -20.06
CA ILE A 19 -0.77 8.80 -21.40
C ILE A 19 -1.53 9.61 -22.48
N ALA A 20 -2.86 9.70 -22.37
CA ALA A 20 -3.67 10.49 -23.30
C ALA A 20 -3.35 12.00 -23.21
N LYS A 21 -3.19 12.54 -21.98
CA LYS A 21 -2.78 13.94 -21.76
C LYS A 21 -1.40 14.25 -22.34
N ALA A 22 -0.51 13.26 -22.40
CA ALA A 22 0.79 13.39 -23.04
C ALA A 22 0.72 13.39 -24.60
N GLY A 23 -0.48 13.35 -25.17
CA GLY A 23 -0.71 13.47 -26.62
C GLY A 23 -0.75 12.15 -27.38
N HIS A 24 -0.94 11.02 -26.69
CA HIS A 24 -1.12 9.72 -27.31
C HIS A 24 -2.60 9.38 -27.48
N PHE A 25 -2.94 8.55 -28.47
CA PHE A 25 -4.28 7.98 -28.61
C PHE A 25 -4.35 6.73 -27.74
N VAL A 26 -5.29 6.70 -26.79
CA VAL A 26 -5.42 5.59 -25.86
C VAL A 26 -6.75 4.86 -26.07
N PHE A 27 -6.66 3.55 -26.33
CA PHE A 27 -7.78 2.64 -26.48
C PHE A 27 -7.84 1.74 -25.26
N GLY A 28 -8.94 1.78 -24.52
CA GLY A 28 -9.06 1.09 -23.25
C GLY A 28 -10.12 0.01 -23.23
N TYR A 29 -9.92 -1.03 -22.44
CA TYR A 29 -10.92 -2.05 -22.14
C TYR A 29 -10.91 -2.43 -20.67
N ASP A 30 -12.08 -2.58 -20.10
CA ASP A 30 -12.27 -3.17 -18.77
C ASP A 30 -13.55 -4.02 -18.78
N VAL A 31 -13.64 -5.00 -17.89
CA VAL A 31 -14.84 -5.83 -17.74
C VAL A 31 -16.00 -5.05 -17.13
N GLU A 32 -15.69 -4.01 -16.34
CA GLU A 32 -16.66 -3.10 -15.77
C GLU A 32 -16.85 -1.86 -16.67
N PRO A 33 -18.05 -1.31 -16.78
CA PRO A 33 -18.27 -0.07 -17.50
C PRO A 33 -17.39 1.06 -16.97
N ARG A 34 -16.75 1.80 -17.87
CA ARG A 34 -15.89 2.94 -17.54
C ARG A 34 -16.38 4.18 -18.29
N ASP A 35 -16.26 5.33 -17.64
CA ASP A 35 -16.59 6.63 -18.21
C ASP A 35 -15.38 7.57 -18.10
N THR A 36 -14.96 8.07 -19.24
CA THR A 36 -13.81 9.00 -19.36
C THR A 36 -13.90 9.73 -20.70
N SER A 37 -13.46 10.97 -20.73
CA SER A 37 -13.37 11.77 -21.96
C SER A 37 -12.02 11.66 -22.66
N LEU A 38 -11.02 10.99 -22.07
CA LEU A 38 -9.65 10.96 -22.53
C LEU A 38 -9.24 9.64 -23.17
N VAL A 39 -9.92 8.54 -22.80
CA VAL A 39 -9.62 7.19 -23.29
C VAL A 39 -10.78 6.70 -24.15
N ASP A 40 -10.49 6.24 -25.35
CA ASP A 40 -11.49 5.62 -26.26
C ASP A 40 -11.81 4.20 -25.78
N ILE A 41 -12.92 4.03 -25.06
CA ILE A 41 -13.33 2.74 -24.49
C ILE A 41 -13.80 1.80 -25.58
N GLN A 42 -13.18 0.64 -25.65
CA GLN A 42 -13.46 -0.41 -26.62
C GLN A 42 -14.41 -1.47 -26.05
N SER A 43 -15.12 -2.17 -26.94
CA SER A 43 -16.06 -3.22 -26.56
C SER A 43 -15.39 -4.56 -26.28
N SER A 44 -14.13 -4.73 -26.68
CA SER A 44 -13.40 -6.00 -26.53
C SER A 44 -11.88 -5.80 -26.48
N ILE A 45 -11.18 -6.79 -25.90
CA ILE A 45 -9.71 -6.89 -25.97
C ILE A 45 -9.22 -6.91 -27.42
N LYS A 46 -9.93 -7.62 -28.31
CA LYS A 46 -9.62 -7.67 -29.74
C LYS A 46 -9.54 -6.26 -30.36
N ASP A 47 -10.50 -5.40 -30.03
CA ASP A 47 -10.54 -4.04 -30.59
C ASP A 47 -9.37 -3.20 -30.08
N VAL A 48 -9.01 -3.33 -28.79
CA VAL A 48 -7.81 -2.69 -28.22
C VAL A 48 -6.56 -3.15 -28.95
N VAL A 49 -6.35 -4.46 -29.08
CA VAL A 49 -5.16 -5.04 -29.73
C VAL A 49 -5.03 -4.56 -31.18
N SER A 50 -6.14 -4.57 -31.93
CA SER A 50 -6.15 -4.21 -33.35
C SER A 50 -5.81 -2.73 -33.63
N LYS A 51 -6.03 -1.84 -32.66
CA LYS A 51 -5.82 -0.40 -32.79
C LYS A 51 -4.50 0.08 -32.20
N SER A 52 -3.80 -0.76 -31.45
CA SER A 52 -2.67 -0.35 -30.61
C SER A 52 -1.31 -0.85 -31.12
N GLN A 53 -0.26 -0.10 -30.80
CA GLN A 53 1.15 -0.45 -31.03
C GLN A 53 1.77 -1.04 -29.75
N ILE A 54 1.46 -0.44 -28.60
CA ILE A 54 1.87 -0.89 -27.26
C ILE A 54 0.61 -1.15 -26.46
N ILE A 55 0.56 -2.27 -25.73
CA ILE A 55 -0.61 -2.70 -24.97
C ILE A 55 -0.21 -2.91 -23.52
N PHE A 56 -0.69 -2.04 -22.64
CA PHE A 56 -0.53 -2.20 -21.19
C PHE A 56 -1.60 -3.11 -20.61
N ILE A 57 -1.18 -4.03 -19.75
CA ILE A 57 -2.06 -4.95 -19.02
C ILE A 57 -1.92 -4.65 -17.53
N ALA A 58 -2.98 -4.09 -16.94
CA ALA A 58 -3.04 -3.62 -15.55
C ALA A 58 -4.21 -4.31 -14.80
N VAL A 59 -4.27 -5.62 -14.87
CA VAL A 59 -5.30 -6.41 -14.20
C VAL A 59 -4.81 -6.94 -12.86
N PRO A 60 -5.71 -7.21 -11.90
CA PRO A 60 -5.31 -7.61 -10.56
C PRO A 60 -4.68 -9.02 -10.52
N THR A 61 -3.75 -9.21 -9.59
CA THR A 61 -3.24 -10.50 -9.11
C THR A 61 -3.63 -10.65 -7.65
N PRO A 62 -4.90 -10.98 -7.35
CA PRO A 62 -5.40 -10.94 -5.98
C PRO A 62 -4.87 -12.10 -5.14
N HIS A 63 -4.85 -11.89 -3.82
CA HIS A 63 -4.94 -12.95 -2.83
C HIS A 63 -6.40 -13.16 -2.40
N ASP A 64 -6.67 -14.28 -1.74
CA ASP A 64 -7.93 -14.48 -1.04
C ASP A 64 -8.09 -13.42 0.06
N LYS A 65 -9.34 -13.08 0.41
CA LYS A 65 -9.63 -12.01 1.38
C LYS A 65 -8.96 -12.19 2.74
N GLU A 66 -8.76 -13.42 3.18
CA GLU A 66 -8.08 -13.74 4.44
C GLU A 66 -6.61 -13.33 4.48
N TYR A 67 -6.01 -13.04 3.32
CA TYR A 67 -4.61 -12.58 3.18
C TYR A 67 -4.48 -11.06 3.00
N ASP A 68 -5.55 -10.28 3.14
CA ASP A 68 -5.51 -8.84 2.90
C ASP A 68 -4.83 -8.03 4.02
N GLY A 69 -4.52 -8.68 5.16
CA GLY A 69 -3.83 -8.09 6.30
C GLY A 69 -4.69 -7.20 7.20
N SER A 70 -6.00 -7.11 6.97
CA SER A 70 -6.93 -6.41 7.88
C SER A 70 -7.27 -7.25 9.12
N GLN A 71 -6.89 -8.52 9.10
CA GLN A 71 -6.92 -9.46 10.21
C GLN A 71 -5.58 -10.19 10.31
N PRO A 72 -5.28 -10.86 11.44
CA PRO A 72 -4.08 -11.67 11.56
C PRO A 72 -4.03 -12.74 10.47
N CYS A 73 -2.98 -12.74 9.68
CA CYS A 73 -2.79 -13.69 8.58
C CYS A 73 -1.42 -14.39 8.62
N MET A 74 -0.61 -14.12 9.65
CA MET A 74 0.71 -14.74 9.81
C MET A 74 0.67 -16.26 9.88
N ASN A 75 -0.36 -16.82 10.50
CA ASN A 75 -0.54 -18.26 10.70
C ASN A 75 -1.15 -18.98 9.50
N LEU A 76 -1.55 -18.25 8.46
CA LEU A 76 -1.99 -18.86 7.23
C LEU A 76 -0.81 -19.50 6.49
N GLU A 77 -1.08 -20.58 5.77
CA GLU A 77 -0.03 -21.18 4.91
C GLU A 77 0.44 -20.18 3.86
N PRO A 78 1.76 -20.03 3.67
CA PRO A 78 2.28 -19.16 2.61
C PRO A 78 1.71 -19.54 1.25
N LYS A 79 1.17 -18.55 0.52
CA LYS A 79 0.45 -18.75 -0.73
C LYS A 79 0.94 -17.77 -1.79
N ASP A 80 0.96 -18.22 -3.04
CA ASP A 80 1.27 -17.38 -4.19
C ASP A 80 0.08 -16.49 -4.57
N PHE A 81 0.30 -15.51 -5.42
CA PHE A 81 -0.77 -14.73 -6.02
C PHE A 81 -1.66 -15.59 -6.91
N ASN A 82 -2.89 -15.16 -7.11
CA ASN A 82 -3.77 -15.76 -8.10
C ASN A 82 -3.53 -15.08 -9.47
N TYR A 83 -2.93 -15.80 -10.39
CA TYR A 83 -2.61 -15.31 -11.73
C TYR A 83 -3.70 -15.54 -12.77
N SER A 84 -4.80 -16.21 -12.42
CA SER A 84 -5.82 -16.64 -13.38
C SER A 84 -6.38 -15.51 -14.26
N ILE A 85 -6.51 -14.30 -13.69
CA ILE A 85 -6.98 -13.13 -14.43
C ILE A 85 -5.92 -12.68 -15.45
N VAL A 86 -4.65 -12.59 -15.04
CA VAL A 86 -3.55 -12.23 -15.95
C VAL A 86 -3.43 -13.26 -17.06
N GLU A 87 -3.41 -14.54 -16.73
CA GLU A 87 -3.34 -15.65 -17.70
C GLU A 87 -4.48 -15.56 -18.71
N SER A 88 -5.71 -15.41 -18.23
CA SER A 88 -6.88 -15.29 -19.11
C SER A 88 -6.80 -14.10 -20.06
N VAL A 89 -6.30 -12.95 -19.57
CA VAL A 89 -6.12 -11.75 -20.41
C VAL A 89 -5.00 -11.94 -21.41
N LEU A 90 -3.86 -12.51 -21.00
CA LEU A 90 -2.74 -12.79 -21.89
C LEU A 90 -3.12 -13.80 -22.97
N ASP A 91 -3.87 -14.85 -22.62
CA ASP A 91 -4.40 -15.83 -23.56
C ASP A 91 -5.33 -15.18 -24.59
N GLU A 92 -6.19 -14.26 -24.14
CA GLU A 92 -7.09 -13.55 -25.06
C GLU A 92 -6.32 -12.61 -25.98
N VAL A 93 -5.38 -11.80 -25.43
CA VAL A 93 -4.48 -10.92 -26.20
C VAL A 93 -3.70 -11.74 -27.24
N ASN A 94 -3.16 -12.89 -26.84
CA ASN A 94 -2.34 -13.75 -27.69
C ASN A 94 -3.08 -14.32 -28.93
N LYS A 95 -4.42 -14.29 -28.95
CA LYS A 95 -5.21 -14.67 -30.12
C LYS A 95 -5.13 -13.63 -31.24
N TYR A 96 -4.94 -12.36 -30.91
CA TYR A 96 -5.07 -11.22 -31.83
C TYR A 96 -3.77 -10.45 -32.04
N VAL A 97 -2.78 -10.63 -31.16
CA VAL A 97 -1.49 -9.96 -31.27
C VAL A 97 -0.65 -10.52 -32.41
N ASP A 98 0.06 -9.63 -33.11
CA ASP A 98 1.01 -9.98 -34.16
C ASP A 98 2.41 -9.44 -33.80
N ASN A 99 2.62 -8.13 -33.85
CA ASN A 99 3.91 -7.47 -33.56
C ASN A 99 3.79 -6.35 -32.51
N GLN A 100 2.66 -6.25 -31.82
CA GLN A 100 2.47 -5.28 -30.77
C GLN A 100 3.39 -5.58 -29.58
N LEU A 101 3.80 -4.51 -28.88
CA LEU A 101 4.51 -4.64 -27.63
C LEU A 101 3.51 -4.81 -26.48
N ILE A 102 3.55 -5.95 -25.81
CA ILE A 102 2.74 -6.24 -24.63
C ILE A 102 3.54 -5.85 -23.40
N VAL A 103 2.94 -5.01 -22.55
CA VAL A 103 3.54 -4.48 -21.33
C VAL A 103 2.72 -4.92 -20.13
N LEU A 104 3.22 -5.88 -19.37
CA LEU A 104 2.56 -6.35 -18.15
C LEU A 104 2.97 -5.48 -16.95
N ILE A 105 1.96 -4.89 -16.28
CA ILE A 105 2.14 -4.05 -15.09
C ILE A 105 1.88 -4.83 -13.80
N SER A 106 1.02 -5.83 -13.84
CA SER A 106 0.54 -6.59 -12.67
C SER A 106 1.69 -7.14 -11.84
N THR A 107 1.58 -7.04 -10.52
CA THR A 107 2.62 -7.56 -9.61
C THR A 107 2.62 -9.08 -9.58
N VAL A 108 3.79 -9.66 -9.76
CA VAL A 108 4.01 -11.11 -9.77
C VAL A 108 5.29 -11.47 -8.97
N LEU A 109 5.44 -12.73 -8.58
CA LEU A 109 6.67 -13.22 -7.93
C LEU A 109 7.79 -13.43 -8.96
N PRO A 110 9.07 -13.33 -8.51
CA PRO A 110 10.22 -13.60 -9.35
C PRO A 110 10.16 -14.98 -10.04
N GLY A 111 10.38 -14.99 -11.35
CA GLY A 111 10.30 -16.16 -12.20
C GLY A 111 8.93 -16.41 -12.85
N THR A 112 7.88 -15.69 -12.41
CA THR A 112 6.50 -15.94 -12.88
C THR A 112 6.35 -15.68 -14.37
N THR A 113 6.84 -14.55 -14.88
CA THR A 113 6.75 -14.20 -16.30
C THR A 113 7.39 -15.29 -17.16
N ARG A 114 8.59 -15.68 -16.83
CA ARG A 114 9.33 -16.71 -17.58
C ARG A 114 8.68 -18.08 -17.50
N GLU A 115 8.15 -18.47 -16.35
CA GLU A 115 7.60 -19.81 -16.12
C GLU A 115 6.14 -19.96 -16.59
N ARG A 116 5.36 -18.88 -16.56
CA ARG A 116 3.90 -18.97 -16.76
C ARG A 116 3.34 -18.19 -17.94
N PHE A 117 3.97 -17.07 -18.32
CA PHE A 117 3.41 -16.14 -19.31
C PHE A 117 4.09 -16.23 -20.67
N THR A 118 5.07 -17.08 -20.83
CA THR A 118 5.73 -17.35 -22.11
C THR A 118 5.39 -18.75 -22.61
N PRO A 119 5.35 -18.97 -23.94
CA PRO A 119 5.66 -18.01 -24.99
C PRO A 119 4.47 -17.11 -25.35
N MET A 120 4.75 -15.83 -25.64
CA MET A 120 3.82 -14.90 -26.26
C MET A 120 4.13 -14.77 -27.76
N LYS A 121 3.09 -14.55 -28.60
CA LYS A 121 3.29 -14.31 -30.03
C LYS A 121 3.83 -12.91 -30.31
N GLY A 122 3.43 -11.91 -29.50
CA GLY A 122 3.91 -10.56 -29.57
C GLY A 122 5.22 -10.37 -28.81
N ARG A 123 5.77 -9.15 -28.91
CA ARG A 123 6.88 -8.70 -28.09
C ARG A 123 6.40 -8.49 -26.66
N PHE A 124 7.18 -8.86 -25.68
CA PHE A 124 6.73 -8.85 -24.27
C PHE A 124 7.73 -8.20 -23.34
N VAL A 125 7.24 -7.28 -22.50
CA VAL A 125 8.00 -6.57 -21.46
C VAL A 125 7.24 -6.62 -20.15
N TYR A 126 7.94 -6.81 -19.05
CA TYR A 126 7.43 -6.63 -17.70
C TYR A 126 7.79 -5.23 -17.19
N ASN A 127 6.78 -4.45 -16.82
CA ASN A 127 6.99 -3.06 -16.39
C ASN A 127 6.12 -2.72 -15.17
N PRO A 128 6.50 -3.20 -13.98
CA PRO A 128 5.73 -2.96 -12.76
C PRO A 128 5.88 -1.51 -12.30
N TYR A 129 4.85 -0.99 -11.63
CA TYR A 129 4.81 0.38 -11.12
C TYR A 129 5.08 0.46 -9.63
N LEU A 130 5.77 1.52 -9.20
CA LEU A 130 5.93 1.91 -7.80
C LEU A 130 4.94 3.05 -7.49
N ILE A 131 3.66 2.72 -7.48
CA ILE A 131 2.55 3.68 -7.35
C ILE A 131 1.80 3.43 -6.05
N ALA A 132 1.51 4.51 -5.31
CA ALA A 132 0.66 4.49 -4.13
C ALA A 132 -0.79 4.84 -4.50
N MET A 133 -1.77 4.14 -3.90
CA MET A 133 -3.18 4.50 -4.08
C MET A 133 -3.45 5.89 -3.50
N GLY A 134 -4.19 6.71 -4.27
CA GLY A 134 -4.47 8.10 -3.94
C GLY A 134 -3.54 9.11 -4.63
N THR A 135 -2.37 8.68 -5.16
CA THR A 135 -1.41 9.52 -5.88
C THR A 135 -1.04 8.96 -7.26
N VAL A 136 -1.89 8.09 -7.83
CA VAL A 136 -1.58 7.30 -9.04
C VAL A 136 -1.07 8.16 -10.20
N ALA A 137 -1.79 9.23 -10.55
CA ALA A 137 -1.40 10.12 -11.65
C ALA A 137 -0.07 10.83 -11.37
N PHE A 138 0.15 11.27 -10.12
CA PHE A 138 1.40 11.91 -9.72
C PHE A 138 2.58 10.94 -9.79
N ASP A 139 2.43 9.76 -9.19
CA ASP A 139 3.50 8.75 -9.15
C ASP A 139 3.81 8.20 -10.56
N PHE A 140 2.81 8.14 -11.44
CA PHE A 140 2.98 7.72 -12.81
C PHE A 140 3.70 8.78 -13.66
N THR A 141 3.37 10.07 -13.47
CA THR A 141 4.00 11.18 -14.21
C THR A 141 5.33 11.63 -13.61
N LYS A 142 5.60 11.29 -12.34
CA LYS A 142 6.87 11.58 -11.65
C LYS A 142 7.42 10.33 -10.96
N PRO A 143 7.68 9.25 -11.73
CA PRO A 143 8.14 8.00 -11.14
C PRO A 143 9.51 8.16 -10.47
N GLU A 144 9.70 7.48 -9.34
CA GLU A 144 11.00 7.41 -8.66
C GLU A 144 12.01 6.65 -9.52
N ILE A 145 11.60 5.54 -10.13
CA ILE A 145 12.31 4.75 -11.13
C ILE A 145 11.31 4.16 -12.12
N VAL A 146 11.76 3.89 -13.34
CA VAL A 146 11.03 3.11 -14.35
C VAL A 146 11.76 1.80 -14.57
N MET A 147 11.11 0.68 -14.25
CA MET A 147 11.66 -0.67 -14.39
C MET A 147 11.16 -1.31 -15.67
N ILE A 148 12.04 -1.89 -16.47
CA ILE A 148 11.72 -2.52 -17.74
C ILE A 148 12.41 -3.88 -17.79
N GLY A 149 11.62 -4.94 -17.61
CA GLY A 149 12.09 -6.32 -17.70
C GLY A 149 11.94 -6.85 -19.13
N THR A 150 13.03 -7.29 -19.72
CA THR A 150 13.07 -7.99 -21.01
C THR A 150 13.50 -9.44 -20.79
N GLU A 151 13.45 -10.29 -21.81
CA GLU A 151 13.84 -11.68 -21.69
C GLU A 151 15.33 -11.83 -21.31
N ASP A 152 16.19 -11.03 -21.94
CA ASP A 152 17.65 -11.09 -21.80
C ASP A 152 18.26 -9.96 -20.95
N GLY A 153 17.43 -9.04 -20.43
CA GLY A 153 17.87 -7.89 -19.63
C GLY A 153 18.56 -6.78 -20.44
N THR A 154 18.48 -6.81 -21.76
CA THR A 154 19.16 -5.81 -22.60
C THR A 154 18.32 -4.59 -22.90
N GLU A 155 18.95 -3.41 -22.95
CA GLU A 155 18.33 -2.14 -23.38
C GLU A 155 18.28 -2.03 -24.90
N THR A 156 17.61 -2.96 -25.57
CA THR A 156 17.44 -2.99 -27.02
C THR A 156 15.97 -3.08 -27.41
N GLY A 157 15.65 -2.73 -28.66
CA GLY A 157 14.32 -2.93 -29.21
C GLY A 157 13.19 -2.43 -28.30
N ASP A 158 12.53 -3.35 -27.65
CA ASP A 158 11.31 -3.13 -26.88
C ASP A 158 11.53 -2.23 -25.66
N ALA A 159 12.64 -2.40 -24.94
CA ALA A 159 12.98 -1.52 -23.83
C ALA A 159 13.17 -0.07 -24.30
N LYS A 160 13.86 0.16 -25.40
CA LYS A 160 14.05 1.51 -25.96
C LYS A 160 12.73 2.14 -26.41
N GLU A 161 11.85 1.37 -27.04
CA GLU A 161 10.53 1.85 -27.44
C GLU A 161 9.71 2.31 -26.22
N LEU A 162 9.70 1.51 -25.15
CA LEU A 162 9.00 1.85 -23.92
C LEU A 162 9.64 3.04 -23.19
N ILE A 163 10.97 3.15 -23.16
CA ILE A 163 11.68 4.32 -22.61
C ILE A 163 11.28 5.60 -23.37
N GLN A 164 11.19 5.55 -24.71
CA GLN A 164 10.77 6.72 -25.50
C GLN A 164 9.33 7.14 -25.17
N LEU A 165 8.43 6.18 -24.94
CA LEU A 165 7.08 6.48 -24.48
C LEU A 165 7.11 7.18 -23.11
N TYR A 166 7.85 6.64 -22.13
CA TYR A 166 7.95 7.26 -20.80
C TYR A 166 8.58 8.65 -20.82
N LYS A 167 9.57 8.91 -21.68
CA LYS A 167 10.14 10.26 -21.84
C LYS A 167 9.13 11.30 -22.33
N SER A 168 8.05 10.90 -22.98
CA SER A 168 6.97 11.80 -23.38
C SER A 168 5.93 12.05 -22.28
N ILE A 169 5.91 11.20 -21.24
CA ILE A 169 4.92 11.23 -20.14
C ILE A 169 5.53 11.79 -18.86
N ALA A 170 6.76 11.36 -18.54
CA ALA A 170 7.41 11.73 -17.29
C ALA A 170 7.69 13.23 -17.20
N GLN A 171 7.33 13.83 -16.07
CA GLN A 171 7.54 15.24 -15.74
C GLN A 171 8.81 15.46 -14.90
N ASN A 172 9.52 14.40 -14.58
CA ASN A 172 10.85 14.39 -13.98
C ASN A 172 11.81 13.62 -14.91
N ASP A 173 13.06 13.45 -14.48
CA ASP A 173 14.05 12.63 -15.19
C ASP A 173 14.35 11.38 -14.35
N PRO A 174 13.48 10.36 -14.39
CA PRO A 174 13.65 9.17 -13.56
C PRO A 174 14.77 8.28 -14.13
N PRO A 175 15.51 7.56 -13.28
CA PRO A 175 16.37 6.50 -13.75
C PRO A 175 15.55 5.37 -14.39
N TYR A 176 15.99 4.90 -15.56
CA TYR A 176 15.45 3.74 -16.25
C TYR A 176 16.29 2.52 -15.92
N ILE A 177 15.65 1.53 -15.28
CA ILE A 177 16.31 0.28 -14.88
C ILE A 177 15.86 -0.80 -15.85
N VAL A 178 16.76 -1.24 -16.72
CA VAL A 178 16.52 -2.37 -17.61
C VAL A 178 17.19 -3.60 -17.04
N GLY A 179 16.45 -4.69 -16.94
CA GLY A 179 16.91 -5.97 -16.44
C GLY A 179 16.11 -7.12 -17.06
N THR A 180 16.34 -8.34 -16.62
CA THR A 180 15.49 -9.47 -16.98
C THR A 180 14.10 -9.33 -16.34
N TRP A 181 13.12 -10.10 -16.83
CA TRP A 181 11.81 -10.18 -16.19
C TRP A 181 11.95 -10.49 -14.70
N ASP A 182 12.72 -11.52 -14.35
CA ASP A 182 12.95 -11.97 -12.97
C ASP A 182 13.57 -10.88 -12.09
N GLU A 183 14.49 -10.07 -12.61
CA GLU A 183 15.11 -8.96 -11.89
C GLU A 183 14.10 -7.84 -11.60
N CYS A 184 13.28 -7.47 -12.57
CA CYS A 184 12.25 -6.45 -12.39
C CYS A 184 11.12 -6.92 -11.46
N GLU A 185 10.76 -8.21 -11.51
CA GLU A 185 9.85 -8.86 -10.55
C GLU A 185 10.43 -8.79 -9.13
N CYS A 186 11.73 -9.10 -8.95
CA CYS A 186 12.43 -8.95 -7.69
C CYS A 186 12.36 -7.51 -7.17
N ILE A 187 12.74 -6.52 -8.00
CA ILE A 187 12.75 -5.11 -7.58
C ILE A 187 11.35 -4.72 -7.09
N LYS A 188 10.29 -5.09 -7.82
CA LYS A 188 8.91 -4.74 -7.47
C LYS A 188 8.49 -5.23 -6.09
N VAL A 189 8.68 -6.50 -5.79
CA VAL A 189 8.21 -7.07 -4.52
C VAL A 189 9.13 -6.71 -3.35
N PHE A 190 10.44 -6.65 -3.59
CA PHE A 190 11.40 -6.28 -2.54
C PHE A 190 11.37 -4.79 -2.20
N TYR A 191 10.98 -3.90 -3.11
CA TYR A 191 10.76 -2.49 -2.83
C TYR A 191 9.71 -2.31 -1.72
N ASN A 192 8.55 -2.94 -1.87
CA ASN A 192 7.49 -2.88 -0.86
C ASN A 192 7.94 -3.51 0.47
N THR A 193 8.62 -4.66 0.41
CA THR A 193 9.13 -5.33 1.61
C THR A 193 10.16 -4.48 2.35
N PHE A 194 11.01 -3.75 1.62
CA PHE A 194 11.97 -2.84 2.24
C PHE A 194 11.28 -1.68 2.98
N ILE A 195 10.20 -1.13 2.44
CA ILE A 195 9.38 -0.14 3.12
C ILE A 195 8.76 -0.73 4.40
N SER A 196 8.17 -1.92 4.31
CA SER A 196 7.60 -2.61 5.48
C SER A 196 8.65 -2.86 6.56
N ASN A 197 9.86 -3.25 6.16
CA ASN A 197 10.97 -3.43 7.10
C ASN A 197 11.36 -2.12 7.80
N LYS A 198 11.44 -1.00 7.07
CA LYS A 198 11.71 0.33 7.67
C LYS A 198 10.65 0.71 8.72
N ILE A 199 9.38 0.54 8.37
CA ILE A 199 8.25 0.85 9.28
C ILE A 199 8.30 -0.04 10.52
N SER A 200 8.46 -1.36 10.34
CA SER A 200 8.54 -2.31 11.45
C SER A 200 9.71 -2.00 12.37
N PHE A 201 10.84 -1.62 11.81
CA PHE A 201 12.04 -1.28 12.58
C PHE A 201 11.82 -0.05 13.47
N VAL A 202 11.23 1.03 12.95
CA VAL A 202 11.00 2.23 13.76
C VAL A 202 9.89 2.04 14.78
N ASN A 203 8.87 1.25 14.47
CA ASN A 203 7.81 0.90 15.42
C ASN A 203 8.33 -0.03 16.53
N MET A 204 9.31 -0.90 16.25
CA MET A 204 10.01 -1.64 17.31
C MET A 204 10.71 -0.69 18.29
N ILE A 205 11.33 0.40 17.81
CA ILE A 205 11.92 1.42 18.69
C ILE A 205 10.83 2.09 19.54
N GLN A 206 9.66 2.37 18.98
CA GLN A 206 8.51 2.91 19.70
C GLN A 206 8.07 1.97 20.83
N ASP A 207 7.92 0.67 20.57
CA ASP A 207 7.58 -0.32 21.59
C ASP A 207 8.64 -0.41 22.71
N VAL A 208 9.91 -0.31 22.35
CA VAL A 208 11.01 -0.25 23.33
C VAL A 208 10.88 1.02 24.18
N ALA A 209 10.65 2.17 23.56
CA ALA A 209 10.50 3.44 24.25
C ALA A 209 9.34 3.41 25.26
N GLU A 210 8.19 2.89 24.86
CA GLU A 210 7.00 2.76 25.70
C GLU A 210 7.25 1.86 26.93
N ARG A 211 7.92 0.73 26.73
CA ARG A 211 8.13 -0.26 27.80
C ARG A 211 9.31 0.06 28.71
N GLN A 212 10.41 0.58 28.14
CA GLN A 212 11.62 0.92 28.92
C GLN A 212 11.42 2.18 29.75
N GLY A 213 10.63 3.13 29.29
CA GLY A 213 10.47 4.44 29.89
C GLY A 213 11.68 5.37 29.68
N ASN A 214 11.50 6.64 29.96
CA ASN A 214 12.51 7.68 29.82
C ASN A 214 13.15 7.79 28.41
N ILE A 215 12.42 7.40 27.38
CA ILE A 215 12.81 7.49 25.96
C ILE A 215 11.76 8.27 25.19
N ASN A 216 12.21 9.24 24.39
CA ASN A 216 11.39 9.85 23.36
C ASN A 216 11.76 9.24 22.02
N VAL A 217 10.86 8.47 21.42
CA VAL A 217 11.09 7.77 20.15
C VAL A 217 11.44 8.74 19.02
N ASP A 218 10.89 9.97 19.01
CA ASP A 218 11.18 10.95 17.97
C ASP A 218 12.62 11.48 18.04
N VAL A 219 13.22 11.52 19.23
CA VAL A 219 14.66 11.84 19.38
C VAL A 219 15.50 10.74 18.73
N VAL A 220 15.14 9.49 18.98
CA VAL A 220 15.88 8.34 18.43
C VAL A 220 15.73 8.26 16.90
N THR A 221 14.50 8.24 16.40
CA THR A 221 14.23 8.14 14.96
C THR A 221 14.70 9.38 14.20
N GLY A 222 14.57 10.57 14.81
CA GLY A 222 15.09 11.82 14.25
C GLY A 222 16.61 11.82 14.12
N ALA A 223 17.33 11.21 15.08
CA ALA A 223 18.78 11.02 14.97
C ALA A 223 19.13 10.04 13.84
N LEU A 224 18.39 8.91 13.71
CA LEU A 224 18.58 7.95 12.64
C LEU A 224 18.34 8.58 11.25
N CYS A 225 17.32 9.44 11.11
CA CYS A 225 17.07 10.19 9.88
C CYS A 225 18.22 11.14 9.49
N LYS A 226 18.95 11.67 10.48
CA LYS A 226 20.12 12.52 10.24
C LYS A 226 21.39 11.74 9.91
N ALA A 227 21.42 10.45 10.18
CA ALA A 227 22.54 9.56 9.88
C ALA A 227 22.58 9.21 8.38
N GLY A 228 22.59 10.20 7.51
CA GLY A 228 22.38 10.09 6.07
C GLY A 228 23.40 9.25 5.29
N THR A 229 24.56 8.96 5.87
CA THR A 229 25.59 8.12 5.21
C THR A 229 25.28 6.63 5.24
N ARG A 230 24.32 6.18 6.08
CA ARG A 230 23.99 4.75 6.26
C ARG A 230 22.50 4.45 6.12
N ILE A 231 21.65 5.45 6.30
CA ILE A 231 20.19 5.35 6.13
C ILE A 231 19.84 6.16 4.90
N ILE A 232 19.50 5.49 3.81
CA ILE A 232 19.45 6.06 2.45
C ILE A 232 18.43 7.22 2.36
N ASN A 233 17.34 7.18 3.16
CA ASN A 233 16.28 8.16 3.02
C ASN A 233 15.43 8.21 4.32
N SER A 234 14.87 9.36 4.63
CA SER A 234 14.07 9.57 5.85
C SER A 234 12.59 9.18 5.70
N SER A 235 12.13 8.82 4.53
CA SER A 235 10.77 8.34 4.32
C SER A 235 10.53 7.06 5.10
N TYR A 236 9.35 6.95 5.69
CA TYR A 236 8.97 5.82 6.56
C TYR A 236 9.81 5.64 7.83
N MET A 237 10.62 6.65 8.22
CA MET A 237 11.40 6.67 9.45
C MET A 237 10.68 7.41 10.59
N LYS A 238 9.36 7.52 10.54
CA LYS A 238 8.53 8.06 11.62
C LYS A 238 7.75 6.91 12.25
N ALA A 239 7.95 6.71 13.55
CA ALA A 239 7.12 5.80 14.32
C ALA A 239 5.67 6.31 14.39
N GLY A 240 4.73 5.40 14.48
CA GLY A 240 3.29 5.72 14.50
C GLY A 240 2.48 4.44 14.39
N MET A 241 1.49 4.45 13.51
CA MET A 241 0.79 3.23 13.09
C MET A 241 1.69 2.39 12.18
N GLY A 242 1.42 1.10 12.07
CA GLY A 242 2.14 0.21 11.17
C GLY A 242 1.91 0.48 9.70
N ASP A 243 2.47 -0.38 8.87
CA ASP A 243 2.25 -0.32 7.42
C ASP A 243 0.76 -0.47 7.06
N GLY A 244 0.37 0.09 5.96
CA GLY A 244 -1.02 0.08 5.52
C GLY A 244 -1.19 -0.21 4.04
N GLY A 245 -2.41 -0.63 3.70
CA GLY A 245 -2.78 -1.03 2.35
C GLY A 245 -2.50 -2.50 2.06
N ALA A 246 -3.20 -3.05 1.08
CA ALA A 246 -3.16 -4.47 0.74
C ALA A 246 -1.78 -4.97 0.27
N CYS A 247 -0.90 -4.07 -0.22
CA CYS A 247 0.37 -4.48 -0.82
C CYS A 247 1.36 -5.04 0.20
N HIS A 248 1.51 -4.39 1.37
CA HIS A 248 2.54 -4.80 2.34
C HIS A 248 2.34 -6.22 2.90
N PRO A 249 1.19 -6.57 3.50
CA PRO A 249 0.98 -7.94 3.97
C PRO A 249 0.98 -8.94 2.80
N ARG A 250 0.34 -8.60 1.67
CA ARG A 250 0.29 -9.45 0.47
C ARG A 250 1.68 -9.82 -0.04
N ASP A 251 2.54 -8.83 -0.27
CA ASP A 251 3.87 -9.06 -0.84
C ASP A 251 4.77 -9.82 0.16
N ASN A 252 4.69 -9.51 1.46
CA ASN A 252 5.42 -10.27 2.48
C ASN A 252 4.97 -11.73 2.56
N ILE A 253 3.66 -12.02 2.45
CA ILE A 253 3.14 -13.39 2.44
C ILE A 253 3.58 -14.13 1.18
N ALA A 254 3.55 -13.48 0.02
CA ALA A 254 4.04 -14.08 -1.22
C ALA A 254 5.55 -14.39 -1.17
N LEU A 255 6.34 -13.53 -0.54
CA LEU A 255 7.77 -13.77 -0.33
C LEU A 255 8.05 -14.89 0.69
N ARG A 256 7.19 -15.09 1.70
CA ARG A 256 7.23 -16.29 2.56
C ARG A 256 7.06 -17.57 1.74
N PHE A 257 6.07 -17.58 0.83
CA PHE A 257 5.88 -18.70 -0.10
C PHE A 257 7.14 -18.92 -0.96
N LEU A 258 7.73 -17.86 -1.52
CA LEU A 258 8.96 -17.95 -2.30
C LEU A 258 10.13 -18.49 -1.47
N ALA A 259 10.31 -18.02 -0.23
CA ALA A 259 11.35 -18.53 0.67
C ALA A 259 11.20 -20.05 0.93
N LYS A 260 9.96 -20.52 1.12
CA LYS A 260 9.63 -21.94 1.26
C LYS A 260 9.95 -22.73 -0.03
N LYS A 261 9.49 -22.24 -1.19
CA LYS A 261 9.76 -22.83 -2.53
C LYS A 261 11.26 -22.99 -2.78
N LEU A 262 12.03 -21.96 -2.47
CA LEU A 262 13.48 -21.93 -2.65
C LEU A 262 14.26 -22.63 -1.54
N ARG A 263 13.62 -23.11 -0.49
CA ARG A 263 14.26 -23.79 0.66
C ARG A 263 15.37 -22.95 1.28
N LEU A 264 15.11 -21.65 1.53
CA LEU A 264 16.15 -20.73 2.04
C LEU A 264 16.62 -21.06 3.46
N GLY A 265 15.93 -21.95 4.19
CA GLY A 265 16.27 -22.32 5.56
C GLY A 265 15.88 -21.29 6.62
N TYR A 266 15.40 -20.12 6.25
CA TYR A 266 14.83 -19.11 7.13
C TYR A 266 13.70 -18.36 6.40
N ASP A 267 12.80 -17.74 7.18
CA ASP A 267 11.70 -16.91 6.68
C ASP A 267 11.77 -15.52 7.33
N PHE A 268 12.59 -14.64 6.75
CA PHE A 268 12.71 -13.25 7.19
C PHE A 268 11.37 -12.49 7.12
N PHE A 269 10.58 -12.80 6.13
CA PHE A 269 9.30 -12.17 5.90
C PHE A 269 8.25 -12.55 6.95
N ASN A 270 8.39 -13.74 7.53
CA ASN A 270 7.61 -14.14 8.71
C ASN A 270 7.88 -13.20 9.91
N GLY A 271 9.15 -12.82 10.12
CA GLY A 271 9.52 -11.86 11.15
C GLY A 271 8.87 -10.49 10.96
N ILE A 272 8.78 -10.02 9.72
CA ILE A 272 8.09 -8.75 9.40
C ILE A 272 6.60 -8.85 9.72
N MET A 273 5.92 -9.93 9.30
CA MET A 273 4.51 -10.13 9.55
C MET A 273 4.21 -10.32 11.03
N LEU A 274 5.04 -11.10 11.73
CA LEU A 274 4.95 -11.25 13.18
C LEU A 274 5.11 -9.90 13.89
N SER A 275 6.13 -9.12 13.51
CA SER A 275 6.34 -7.79 14.08
C SER A 275 5.13 -6.88 13.84
N ARG A 276 4.56 -6.91 12.63
CA ARG A 276 3.37 -6.15 12.28
C ARG A 276 2.18 -6.45 13.20
N GLU A 277 1.92 -7.73 13.42
CA GLU A 277 0.79 -8.19 14.22
C GLU A 277 1.03 -7.95 15.73
N GLU A 278 2.22 -8.28 16.23
CA GLU A 278 2.54 -8.04 17.63
C GLU A 278 2.60 -6.56 18.01
N GLN A 279 3.07 -5.69 17.11
CA GLN A 279 3.00 -4.23 17.32
C GLN A 279 1.54 -3.75 17.40
N ALA A 280 0.65 -4.27 16.56
CA ALA A 280 -0.77 -3.96 16.65
C ALA A 280 -1.39 -4.49 17.95
N ARG A 281 -0.99 -5.69 18.40
CA ARG A 281 -1.41 -6.26 19.68
C ARG A 281 -0.90 -5.42 20.87
N ASN A 282 0.33 -4.94 20.84
CA ASN A 282 0.88 -4.06 21.87
C ASN A 282 0.07 -2.75 22.01
N MET A 283 -0.31 -2.16 20.87
CA MET A 283 -1.20 -0.99 20.87
C MET A 283 -2.56 -1.33 21.46
N ALA A 284 -3.13 -2.45 21.06
CA ALA A 284 -4.42 -2.92 21.59
C ALA A 284 -4.39 -3.18 23.11
N LEU A 285 -3.32 -3.77 23.62
CA LEU A 285 -3.13 -3.97 25.06
C LEU A 285 -3.20 -2.64 25.82
N LYS A 286 -2.52 -1.60 25.32
CA LYS A 286 -2.56 -0.27 25.95
C LYS A 286 -3.96 0.34 25.89
N LEU A 287 -4.65 0.22 24.79
CA LEU A 287 -6.02 0.75 24.64
C LEU A 287 -7.00 0.03 25.55
N VAL A 288 -6.90 -1.30 25.66
CA VAL A 288 -7.78 -2.11 26.49
C VAL A 288 -7.51 -1.85 27.97
N GLU A 289 -6.24 -1.73 28.39
CA GLU A 289 -5.87 -1.33 29.75
C GLU A 289 -6.55 0.00 30.15
N LEU A 290 -6.39 1.04 29.33
CA LEU A 290 -6.99 2.36 29.58
C LEU A 290 -8.53 2.31 29.58
N ALA A 291 -9.12 1.57 28.67
CA ALA A 291 -10.56 1.42 28.56
C ALA A 291 -11.14 0.67 29.76
N TRP A 292 -10.43 -0.34 30.25
CA TRP A 292 -10.81 -1.11 31.44
C TRP A 292 -10.74 -0.26 32.70
N ASP A 293 -9.60 0.40 32.94
CA ASP A 293 -9.36 1.18 34.16
C ASP A 293 -10.34 2.36 34.30
N ASN A 294 -10.82 2.90 33.19
CA ASN A 294 -11.71 4.04 33.14
C ASN A 294 -13.16 3.70 32.78
N ASN A 295 -13.48 2.42 32.57
CA ASN A 295 -14.81 1.95 32.12
C ASN A 295 -15.32 2.69 30.89
N MET A 296 -14.48 2.80 29.86
CA MET A 296 -14.72 3.54 28.63
C MET A 296 -14.75 2.62 27.41
N PRO A 297 -15.52 2.97 26.34
CA PRO A 297 -15.38 2.35 25.03
C PRO A 297 -14.08 2.79 24.34
N ILE A 298 -13.66 2.04 23.32
CA ILE A 298 -12.54 2.40 22.44
C ILE A 298 -13.08 2.96 21.13
N VAL A 299 -12.54 4.09 20.69
CA VAL A 299 -12.84 4.71 19.39
C VAL A 299 -11.56 4.84 18.59
N ILE A 300 -11.50 4.23 17.42
CA ILE A 300 -10.37 4.33 16.51
C ILE A 300 -10.66 5.40 15.46
N HIS A 301 -9.93 6.51 15.54
CA HIS A 301 -10.01 7.63 14.62
C HIS A 301 -9.15 7.36 13.38
N GLY A 302 -9.82 7.08 12.25
CA GLY A 302 -9.20 6.63 11.01
C GLY A 302 -9.34 5.12 10.82
N LYS A 303 -10.30 4.69 9.96
CA LYS A 303 -10.56 3.29 9.64
C LYS A 303 -9.81 2.84 8.39
N ALA A 304 -9.72 3.72 7.40
CA ALA A 304 -8.98 3.46 6.18
C ALA A 304 -7.48 3.25 6.47
N TYR A 305 -6.75 2.64 5.54
CA TYR A 305 -5.32 2.38 5.75
C TYR A 305 -4.46 3.66 5.79
N LYS A 306 -4.97 4.77 5.32
CA LYS A 306 -4.37 6.12 5.41
C LYS A 306 -5.44 7.20 5.27
N PRO A 307 -5.16 8.45 5.67
CA PRO A 307 -6.07 9.57 5.48
C PRO A 307 -6.48 9.79 4.02
N ARG A 308 -7.67 10.33 3.81
CA ARG A 308 -8.20 10.80 2.52
C ARG A 308 -8.44 9.71 1.47
N VAL A 309 -8.56 8.46 1.89
CA VAL A 309 -8.99 7.34 1.04
C VAL A 309 -10.07 6.53 1.72
N SER A 310 -10.94 5.90 0.93
CA SER A 310 -11.99 5.00 1.45
C SER A 310 -11.55 3.52 1.50
N TYR A 311 -10.29 3.26 1.25
CA TYR A 311 -9.76 1.91 1.08
C TYR A 311 -9.34 1.35 2.45
N THR A 312 -9.95 0.23 2.85
CA THR A 312 -9.75 -0.39 4.18
C THR A 312 -8.93 -1.68 4.14
N GLU A 313 -8.68 -2.24 2.96
CA GLU A 313 -7.88 -3.46 2.82
C GLU A 313 -6.45 -3.23 3.32
N GLY A 314 -5.99 -4.11 4.19
CA GLY A 314 -4.71 -4.01 4.87
C GLY A 314 -4.61 -2.89 5.88
N SER A 315 -5.74 -2.31 6.31
CA SER A 315 -5.74 -1.25 7.31
C SER A 315 -5.18 -1.72 8.64
N TYR A 316 -4.16 -1.03 9.12
CA TYR A 316 -3.57 -1.29 10.42
C TYR A 316 -4.52 -0.91 11.56
N SER A 317 -5.41 0.06 11.36
CA SER A 317 -6.46 0.43 12.30
C SER A 317 -7.44 -0.73 12.55
N LEU A 318 -7.79 -1.45 11.48
CA LEU A 318 -8.64 -2.65 11.59
C LEU A 318 -7.93 -3.77 12.33
N LEU A 319 -6.62 -3.94 12.10
CA LEU A 319 -5.82 -4.94 12.81
C LEU A 319 -5.74 -4.63 14.32
N VAL A 320 -5.50 -3.37 14.69
CA VAL A 320 -5.53 -2.94 16.10
C VAL A 320 -6.91 -3.19 16.71
N GLY A 321 -7.99 -2.81 16.02
CA GLY A 321 -9.35 -3.03 16.49
C GLY A 321 -9.72 -4.51 16.61
N HIS A 322 -9.17 -5.38 15.76
CA HIS A 322 -9.28 -6.83 15.90
C HIS A 322 -8.65 -7.28 17.22
N PHE A 323 -7.40 -6.87 17.48
CA PHE A 323 -6.73 -7.25 18.73
C PHE A 323 -7.35 -6.63 19.98
N CYS A 324 -7.93 -5.43 19.89
CA CYS A 324 -8.68 -4.89 21.04
C CYS A 324 -9.83 -5.82 21.45
N LYS A 325 -10.57 -6.36 20.50
CA LYS A 325 -11.66 -7.32 20.77
C LYS A 325 -11.12 -8.65 21.33
N GLU A 326 -10.04 -9.16 20.75
CA GLU A 326 -9.41 -10.41 21.21
C GLU A 326 -8.85 -10.28 22.63
N VAL A 327 -8.13 -9.19 22.92
CA VAL A 327 -7.53 -8.93 24.24
C VAL A 327 -8.60 -8.71 25.30
N ALA A 328 -9.70 -8.02 24.97
CA ALA A 328 -10.77 -7.75 25.91
C ALA A 328 -11.63 -8.99 26.23
N ALA A 329 -11.81 -9.89 25.27
CA ALA A 329 -12.75 -11.04 25.38
C ALA A 329 -12.62 -11.90 26.66
N PRO A 330 -11.40 -12.20 27.16
CA PRO A 330 -11.27 -13.00 28.41
C PRO A 330 -11.73 -12.28 29.68
N TYR A 331 -11.79 -10.95 29.64
CA TYR A 331 -12.02 -10.10 30.83
C TYR A 331 -13.41 -9.49 30.85
N THR A 332 -13.95 -9.13 29.67
CA THR A 332 -15.26 -8.46 29.60
C THR A 332 -15.82 -8.43 28.16
N GLU A 333 -17.16 -8.60 28.07
CA GLU A 333 -17.89 -8.30 26.81
C GLU A 333 -18.24 -6.81 26.68
N ASN A 334 -17.89 -5.98 27.69
CA ASN A 334 -18.37 -4.60 27.77
C ASN A 334 -17.51 -3.56 27.04
N ILE A 335 -16.27 -3.88 26.65
CA ILE A 335 -15.43 -2.96 25.90
C ILE A 335 -15.82 -3.01 24.42
N SER A 336 -16.57 -2.00 23.99
CA SER A 336 -16.92 -1.86 22.57
C SER A 336 -15.80 -1.13 21.82
N VAL A 337 -15.58 -1.53 20.55
CA VAL A 337 -14.63 -0.91 19.63
C VAL A 337 -15.39 -0.37 18.42
N SER A 338 -15.32 0.92 18.20
CA SER A 338 -15.91 1.63 17.06
C SER A 338 -14.87 2.40 16.27
N TYR A 339 -15.26 2.87 15.10
CA TYR A 339 -14.39 3.63 14.20
C TYR A 339 -15.05 4.97 13.85
N VAL A 340 -14.23 5.96 13.56
CA VAL A 340 -14.66 7.20 12.94
C VAL A 340 -13.73 7.56 11.79
N ASP A 341 -14.30 7.73 10.59
CA ASP A 341 -13.54 8.06 9.38
C ASP A 341 -14.48 8.61 8.30
N LYS A 342 -14.28 9.87 7.92
CA LYS A 342 -15.12 10.54 6.90
C LYS A 342 -15.10 9.83 5.55
N CYS A 343 -13.96 9.24 5.18
CA CYS A 343 -13.79 8.63 3.85
C CYS A 343 -14.47 7.27 3.73
N THR A 344 -14.70 6.57 4.85
CA THR A 344 -15.42 5.30 4.89
C THR A 344 -16.87 5.45 5.34
N GLY A 345 -17.29 6.67 5.72
CA GLY A 345 -18.65 6.97 6.20
C GLY A 345 -18.91 6.52 7.65
N ASP A 346 -17.88 6.15 8.39
CA ASP A 346 -18.01 5.80 9.81
C ASP A 346 -18.04 7.07 10.66
N THR A 347 -19.05 7.19 11.52
CA THR A 347 -19.28 8.36 12.40
C THR A 347 -19.23 7.94 13.88
N TYR A 348 -18.93 8.90 14.73
CA TYR A 348 -19.02 8.77 16.17
C TYR A 348 -19.84 9.94 16.71
N ASP A 349 -21.10 9.67 17.02
CA ASP A 349 -22.08 10.67 17.42
C ASP A 349 -22.37 10.67 18.94
N SER A 350 -21.50 10.01 19.71
CA SER A 350 -21.65 9.92 21.16
C SER A 350 -20.96 11.08 21.86
N ASN A 351 -21.63 11.69 22.82
CA ASN A 351 -21.04 12.68 23.73
C ASN A 351 -20.41 12.05 24.98
N LYS A 352 -20.29 10.71 25.01
CA LYS A 352 -19.68 10.01 26.15
C LYS A 352 -18.17 9.96 26.01
N PRO A 353 -17.43 10.11 27.12
CA PRO A 353 -15.99 9.90 27.12
C PRO A 353 -15.60 8.51 26.61
N ALA A 354 -14.48 8.44 25.90
CA ALA A 354 -13.95 7.21 25.33
C ALA A 354 -12.40 7.26 25.29
N VAL A 355 -11.79 6.10 25.09
CA VAL A 355 -10.37 6.01 24.76
C VAL A 355 -10.24 6.12 23.24
N PHE A 356 -9.70 7.23 22.76
CA PHE A 356 -9.48 7.50 21.33
C PHE A 356 -8.07 7.09 20.91
N LEU A 357 -7.95 6.26 19.89
CA LEU A 357 -6.71 6.05 19.16
C LEU A 357 -6.70 6.95 17.92
N LEU A 358 -5.74 7.84 17.80
CA LEU A 358 -5.54 8.62 16.57
C LEU A 358 -4.75 7.79 15.55
N ALA A 359 -5.40 6.85 14.90
CA ALA A 359 -4.79 5.98 13.89
C ALA A 359 -4.40 6.77 12.63
N HIS A 360 -5.19 7.79 12.26
CA HIS A 360 -4.75 8.82 11.33
C HIS A 360 -4.20 10.00 12.13
N SER A 361 -3.03 10.48 11.70
CA SER A 361 -2.41 11.66 12.33
C SER A 361 -3.38 12.83 12.33
N ALA A 362 -3.57 13.46 13.48
CA ALA A 362 -4.43 14.62 13.63
C ALA A 362 -3.75 15.67 14.50
N THR A 363 -4.05 16.93 14.28
CA THR A 363 -3.59 18.07 15.08
C THR A 363 -4.78 18.82 15.65
N THR A 364 -4.59 19.46 16.81
CA THR A 364 -5.61 20.30 17.46
C THR A 364 -5.91 21.59 16.72
N THR A 365 -5.05 22.03 15.83
CA THR A 365 -5.23 23.29 15.11
C THR A 365 -6.16 23.11 13.93
N TYR A 366 -7.42 23.43 14.14
CA TYR A 366 -8.36 23.82 13.08
C TYR A 366 -7.75 24.99 12.32
N ARG A 367 -7.16 24.76 11.16
CA ARG A 367 -6.88 25.85 10.23
C ARG A 367 -7.10 25.42 8.79
N TYR A 368 -8.21 25.89 8.29
CA TYR A 368 -8.57 26.22 6.91
C TYR A 368 -8.49 25.16 5.82
N TRP A 369 -9.54 25.09 5.11
CA TRP A 369 -9.88 24.32 3.92
C TRP A 369 -8.87 24.37 2.77
N ASP A 370 -7.84 25.21 2.84
CA ASP A 370 -6.90 25.48 1.75
C ASP A 370 -5.52 24.84 1.93
N ASN A 371 -5.28 24.08 3.01
CA ASN A 371 -4.02 23.37 3.17
C ASN A 371 -4.21 21.87 2.96
N PRO A 372 -3.74 21.29 1.81
CA PRO A 372 -3.86 19.87 1.55
C PRO A 372 -3.14 18.96 2.57
N ASP A 373 -2.28 19.53 3.42
CA ASP A 373 -1.52 18.82 4.46
C ASP A 373 -2.14 18.95 5.86
N SER A 374 -3.33 19.55 6.01
CA SER A 374 -3.98 19.63 7.32
C SER A 374 -4.51 18.27 7.77
N ASP A 375 -3.96 17.77 8.86
CA ASP A 375 -4.43 16.58 9.56
C ASP A 375 -5.64 16.99 10.42
N GLU A 376 -6.87 16.76 9.95
CA GLU A 376 -8.11 17.10 10.65
C GLU A 376 -8.61 15.96 11.52
N LEU A 377 -9.22 16.32 12.67
CA LEU A 377 -10.07 15.37 13.40
C LEU A 377 -11.35 15.07 12.61
N TYR A 378 -11.77 13.81 12.63
CA TYR A 378 -13.00 13.36 11.95
C TYR A 378 -14.27 13.57 12.78
N CYS A 379 -14.11 13.81 14.08
CA CYS A 379 -15.18 14.14 15.01
C CYS A 379 -14.65 15.00 16.16
N GLU A 380 -15.54 15.63 16.89
CA GLU A 380 -15.21 16.21 18.21
C GLU A 380 -14.92 15.07 19.20
N ILE A 381 -13.89 15.26 20.03
CA ILE A 381 -13.54 14.32 21.10
C ILE A 381 -14.23 14.81 22.37
N PRO A 382 -15.14 14.03 22.99
CA PRO A 382 -15.85 14.44 24.19
C PRO A 382 -14.92 14.72 25.36
N GLU A 383 -15.27 15.71 26.18
CA GLU A 383 -14.56 16.05 27.42
C GLU A 383 -14.48 14.81 28.34
N GLY A 384 -13.37 14.64 29.03
CA GLY A 384 -13.08 13.47 29.87
C GLY A 384 -12.61 12.23 29.11
N SER A 385 -12.48 12.31 27.79
CA SER A 385 -11.86 11.24 26.99
C SER A 385 -10.34 11.20 27.17
N ILE A 386 -9.76 10.01 26.93
CA ILE A 386 -8.32 9.79 26.88
C ILE A 386 -7.91 9.62 25.42
N VAL A 387 -6.89 10.35 24.97
CA VAL A 387 -6.39 10.30 23.58
C VAL A 387 -5.04 9.61 23.55
N VAL A 388 -4.94 8.51 22.84
CA VAL A 388 -3.68 7.82 22.54
C VAL A 388 -3.24 8.25 21.15
N ASP A 389 -2.12 9.01 21.11
CA ASP A 389 -1.56 9.55 19.87
C ASP A 389 -0.20 8.92 19.56
N PRO A 390 -0.15 7.95 18.62
CA PRO A 390 1.10 7.33 18.19
C PRO A 390 1.94 8.23 17.27
N TRP A 391 1.42 9.37 16.83
CA TRP A 391 2.12 10.35 16.00
C TRP A 391 2.77 11.47 16.80
N ARG A 392 2.36 11.63 18.07
CA ARG A 392 2.87 12.64 19.03
C ARG A 392 2.71 14.09 18.51
N LYS A 393 1.60 14.34 17.85
CA LYS A 393 1.25 15.66 17.25
C LYS A 393 0.06 16.32 17.92
N PHE A 394 -0.84 15.52 18.49
CA PHE A 394 -2.04 16.02 19.13
C PHE A 394 -1.71 16.62 20.49
N THR A 395 -2.27 17.79 20.78
CA THR A 395 -2.18 18.45 22.10
C THR A 395 -3.55 18.95 22.50
N SER A 396 -3.85 18.97 23.79
CA SER A 396 -5.09 19.48 24.35
C SER A 396 -4.85 20.03 25.74
N ASP A 397 -5.54 21.11 26.09
CA ASP A 397 -5.53 21.68 27.44
C ASP A 397 -6.64 21.06 28.31
N THR A 398 -7.59 20.31 27.71
CA THR A 398 -8.79 19.78 28.38
C THR A 398 -8.87 18.27 28.36
N LEU A 399 -8.12 17.57 27.52
CA LEU A 399 -8.12 16.11 27.38
C LEU A 399 -6.82 15.52 27.88
N GLU A 400 -6.89 14.34 28.48
CA GLU A 400 -5.71 13.53 28.75
C GLU A 400 -5.12 13.00 27.44
N VAL A 401 -3.85 13.31 27.14
CA VAL A 401 -3.17 12.90 25.91
C VAL A 401 -1.97 12.04 26.25
N ILE A 402 -1.98 10.81 25.75
CA ILE A 402 -0.88 9.85 25.85
C ILE A 402 -0.16 9.79 24.51
N HIS A 403 1.01 10.38 24.44
CA HIS A 403 1.88 10.26 23.29
C HIS A 403 2.59 8.90 23.29
N TYR A 404 2.02 7.91 22.59
CA TYR A 404 2.57 6.56 22.57
C TYR A 404 4.01 6.53 22.07
N GLY A 405 4.90 5.92 22.86
CA GLY A 405 6.35 5.92 22.61
C GLY A 405 7.10 7.18 23.09
N LYS A 406 6.42 8.10 23.80
CA LYS A 406 7.05 9.24 24.47
C LYS A 406 6.73 9.17 25.96
N THR A 407 7.66 8.67 26.73
CA THR A 407 7.48 8.37 28.17
C THR A 407 8.22 9.36 29.09
N ARG A 408 8.66 10.48 28.55
CA ARG A 408 9.30 11.59 29.23
C ARG A 408 8.90 12.94 28.64
#